data_b52190dc771a95b1337b7a59ef6a0ddc
#
_entry.id   b52190dc771a95b1337b7a59ef6a0ddc
#
_cell.length_a   1.000
_cell.length_b   1.000
_cell.length_c   1.000
_cell.angle_alpha   90.00
_cell.angle_beta   90.00
_cell.angle_gamma   90.00
#
_symmetry.space_group_name_H-M   'P 1'
#
loop_
_entity.id
_entity.type
_entity.pdbx_description
1 polymer ?
#
loop_
_entity_poly.entity_id
_entity_poly.type
_entity_poly.pdbx_seq_one_letter_code
_entity_poly.pdbx_strand_id
1 'polypeptide(L)'
;MHDLQLISPADYDGSSDVGPFPIEQYPLRFLAQGDSWFSIGAVPPWKTSNLFDKMTLSKRAVAVNCARPGAELVHMVDSTRNRTFLQLLNGNKAIRWTALLLSGLGNDVISAAQSAPSEPPARRLMAPVAQWGPAGSAARYISEPGWSAFEAHAREVFRLLLLARDKTVVNRGLPIVLHTYDIMTPRNAPAGPGFGPWLYKAVNAYGI
;
A
#
# COMPACT_ATOMS: atom_id res chain seq x y z
N MET A 1 -9.33 17.00 19.30
CA MET A 1 -8.80 16.16 18.20
C MET A 1 -7.47 16.76 17.76
N HIS A 2 -6.52 15.95 17.40
CA HIS A 2 -5.17 16.37 16.96
C HIS A 2 -4.92 15.80 15.57
N ASP A 3 -4.36 16.60 14.68
CA ASP A 3 -3.90 16.13 13.39
C ASP A 3 -2.68 15.22 13.55
N LEU A 4 -2.51 14.27 12.65
CA LEU A 4 -1.35 13.39 12.62
C LEU A 4 -0.13 14.17 12.10
N GLN A 5 0.92 14.27 12.91
CA GLN A 5 2.21 14.78 12.46
C GLN A 5 2.91 13.74 11.59
N LEU A 6 3.27 14.10 10.35
CA LEU A 6 4.08 13.23 9.49
C LEU A 6 5.54 13.67 9.52
N ILE A 7 6.43 12.69 9.63
CA ILE A 7 7.88 12.89 9.51
C ILE A 7 8.47 11.84 8.56
N SER A 8 9.59 12.17 7.94
CA SER A 8 10.36 11.23 7.15
C SER A 8 11.25 10.35 8.03
N PRO A 9 11.75 9.21 7.52
CA PRO A 9 12.79 8.45 8.20
C PRO A 9 14.07 9.25 8.48
N ALA A 10 14.40 10.24 7.64
CA ALA A 10 15.55 11.10 7.82
C ALA A 10 15.37 12.08 9.00
N ASP A 11 14.14 12.60 9.19
CA ASP A 11 13.80 13.40 10.35
C ASP A 11 13.85 12.59 11.64
N TYR A 12 13.38 11.34 11.57
CA TYR A 12 13.41 10.43 12.72
C TYR A 12 14.84 10.11 13.19
N ASP A 13 15.76 9.83 12.27
CA ASP A 13 17.12 9.42 12.61
C ASP A 13 18.13 10.58 12.67
N GLY A 14 17.67 11.80 12.46
CA GLY A 14 18.50 13.01 12.52
C GLY A 14 19.44 13.19 11.33
N SER A 15 19.22 12.44 10.23
CA SER A 15 20.00 12.64 9.00
C SER A 15 19.46 13.74 8.10
N SER A 16 18.35 14.38 8.48
CA SER A 16 17.85 15.60 7.84
C SER A 16 18.57 16.84 8.38
N ASP A 17 18.50 17.95 7.64
CA ASP A 17 19.15 19.22 7.98
C ASP A 17 18.60 19.85 9.27
N VAL A 18 17.43 19.43 9.76
CA VAL A 18 16.77 19.96 10.95
C VAL A 18 17.08 19.17 12.22
N GLY A 19 17.90 18.11 12.12
CA GLY A 19 18.23 17.24 13.24
C GLY A 19 17.13 16.27 13.65
N PRO A 20 17.34 15.45 14.71
CA PRO A 20 16.42 14.40 15.09
C PRO A 20 15.11 14.96 15.63
N PHE A 21 13.99 14.43 15.13
CA PHE A 21 12.65 14.81 15.58
C PHE A 21 12.38 14.20 16.98
N PRO A 22 11.83 14.96 17.94
CA PRO A 22 11.60 14.52 19.31
C PRO A 22 10.36 13.60 19.41
N ILE A 23 10.43 12.43 18.81
CA ILE A 23 9.32 11.46 18.67
C ILE A 23 8.82 10.95 20.03
N GLU A 24 9.66 10.94 21.06
CA GLU A 24 9.33 10.52 22.43
C GLU A 24 8.29 11.41 23.10
N GLN A 25 8.13 12.65 22.64
CA GLN A 25 7.11 13.58 23.14
C GLN A 25 5.68 13.25 22.66
N TYR A 26 5.53 12.25 21.77
CA TYR A 26 4.25 11.85 21.22
C TYR A 26 3.76 10.56 21.89
N PRO A 27 2.56 10.59 22.52
CA PRO A 27 1.99 9.40 23.15
C PRO A 27 1.55 8.33 22.14
N LEU A 28 1.24 8.74 20.89
CA LEU A 28 0.93 7.81 19.81
C LEU A 28 2.01 7.93 18.73
N ARG A 29 2.68 6.82 18.46
CA ARG A 29 3.80 6.73 17.52
C ARG A 29 3.53 5.62 16.53
N PHE A 30 3.39 5.98 15.26
CA PHE A 30 3.08 5.04 14.20
C PHE A 30 4.28 4.86 13.28
N LEU A 31 4.46 3.65 12.79
CA LEU A 31 5.29 3.37 11.64
C LEU A 31 4.36 3.20 10.44
N ALA A 32 4.57 3.94 9.37
CA ALA A 32 3.73 3.88 8.20
C ALA A 32 4.51 3.35 7.00
N GLN A 33 3.90 2.42 6.27
CA GLN A 33 4.43 1.87 5.04
C GLN A 33 3.30 1.71 4.04
N GLY A 34 3.58 2.01 2.77
CA GLY A 34 2.53 1.90 1.77
C GLY A 34 2.89 2.51 0.42
N ASP A 35 1.85 2.73 -0.33
CA ASP A 35 1.87 3.23 -1.70
C ASP A 35 1.52 4.74 -1.78
N SER A 36 0.95 5.15 -2.91
CA SER A 36 0.57 6.54 -3.18
C SER A 36 -0.51 7.09 -2.24
N TRP A 37 -1.34 6.25 -1.63
CA TRP A 37 -2.35 6.68 -0.66
C TRP A 37 -1.75 7.27 0.62
N PHE A 38 -0.50 6.92 0.92
CA PHE A 38 0.25 7.44 2.05
C PHE A 38 1.37 8.40 1.64
N SER A 39 1.80 8.42 0.38
CA SER A 39 2.99 9.15 -0.05
C SER A 39 2.72 10.32 -1.00
N ILE A 40 1.58 10.33 -1.71
CA ILE A 40 1.21 11.46 -2.58
C ILE A 40 0.37 12.44 -1.77
N GLY A 41 0.97 13.56 -1.41
CA GLY A 41 0.28 14.70 -0.83
C GLY A 41 -0.22 15.69 -1.89
N ALA A 42 -0.57 16.88 -1.45
CA ALA A 42 -0.98 17.97 -2.33
C ALA A 42 0.14 18.36 -3.31
N VAL A 43 -0.02 17.96 -4.56
CA VAL A 43 0.89 18.39 -5.65
C VAL A 43 0.25 19.59 -6.35
N PRO A 44 0.83 20.80 -6.25
CA PRO A 44 0.35 21.94 -7.03
C PRO A 44 0.41 21.65 -8.54
N PRO A 45 -0.57 22.16 -9.34
CA PRO A 45 -1.75 22.94 -8.95
C PRO A 45 -2.93 22.10 -8.44
N TRP A 46 -2.81 20.79 -8.40
CA TRP A 46 -3.87 19.89 -7.97
C TRP A 46 -3.66 19.54 -6.50
N LYS A 47 -4.59 19.94 -5.66
CA LYS A 47 -4.60 19.52 -4.25
C LYS A 47 -5.20 18.13 -4.15
N THR A 48 -4.36 17.11 -4.20
CA THR A 48 -4.76 15.77 -3.78
C THR A 48 -4.47 15.63 -2.29
N SER A 49 -5.41 15.12 -1.52
CA SER A 49 -5.19 14.73 -0.12
C SER A 49 -4.78 13.27 -0.08
N ASN A 50 -3.79 12.92 0.72
CA ASN A 50 -3.57 11.54 1.10
C ASN A 50 -4.40 11.17 2.34
N LEU A 51 -4.40 9.90 2.74
CA LEU A 51 -5.19 9.46 3.89
C LEU A 51 -4.76 10.13 5.20
N PHE A 52 -3.48 10.43 5.35
CA PHE A 52 -2.95 11.06 6.56
C PHE A 52 -3.43 12.49 6.77
N ASP A 53 -3.68 13.23 5.68
CA ASP A 53 -4.19 14.62 5.75
C ASP A 53 -5.60 14.70 6.35
N LYS A 54 -6.31 13.56 6.41
CA LYS A 54 -7.67 13.45 6.97
C LYS A 54 -7.71 12.73 8.32
N MET A 55 -6.56 12.28 8.78
CA MET A 55 -6.47 11.47 10.00
C MET A 55 -6.37 12.36 11.24
N THR A 56 -7.40 12.31 12.08
CA THR A 56 -7.43 13.02 13.37
C THR A 56 -7.52 12.02 14.52
N LEU A 57 -6.83 12.31 15.60
CA LEU A 57 -6.68 11.41 16.74
C LEU A 57 -7.02 12.09 18.06
N SER A 58 -7.40 11.32 19.08
CA SER A 58 -7.76 11.83 20.40
C SER A 58 -6.54 12.35 21.19
N LYS A 59 -5.33 11.93 20.81
CA LYS A 59 -4.05 12.33 21.42
C LYS A 59 -3.10 12.81 20.34
N ARG A 60 -2.08 13.59 20.74
CA ARG A 60 -0.97 13.95 19.84
C ARG A 60 -0.34 12.69 19.29
N ALA A 61 -0.15 12.67 17.98
CA ALA A 61 0.35 11.52 17.27
C ALA A 61 1.38 11.91 16.21
N VAL A 62 2.33 11.02 15.97
CA VAL A 62 3.32 11.15 14.90
C VAL A 62 3.42 9.83 14.13
N ALA A 63 3.63 9.91 12.84
CA ALA A 63 3.94 8.76 12.00
C ALA A 63 5.26 8.98 11.24
N VAL A 64 6.15 7.99 11.33
CA VAL A 64 7.32 7.92 10.44
C VAL A 64 6.85 7.26 9.15
N ASN A 65 6.82 8.05 8.07
CA ASN A 65 6.26 7.62 6.80
C ASN A 65 7.33 7.09 5.84
N CYS A 66 7.33 5.77 5.63
CA CYS A 66 8.20 5.05 4.70
C CYS A 66 7.53 4.75 3.35
N ALA A 67 6.29 5.22 3.14
CA ALA A 67 5.52 4.93 1.94
C ALA A 67 6.15 5.52 0.68
N ARG A 68 5.96 4.83 -0.46
CA ARG A 68 6.46 5.26 -1.77
C ARG A 68 5.38 5.09 -2.83
N PRO A 69 5.23 6.06 -3.76
CA PRO A 69 4.30 5.93 -4.86
C PRO A 69 4.58 4.67 -5.68
N GLY A 70 3.54 3.95 -6.09
CA GLY A 70 3.67 2.76 -6.92
C GLY A 70 4.20 1.51 -6.19
N ALA A 71 4.38 1.55 -4.87
CA ALA A 71 4.85 0.39 -4.14
C ALA A 71 3.81 -0.75 -4.17
N GLU A 72 4.27 -1.94 -4.52
CA GLU A 72 3.53 -3.19 -4.37
C GLU A 72 3.82 -3.80 -3.00
N LEU A 73 2.92 -4.64 -2.52
CA LEU A 73 3.01 -5.22 -1.18
C LEU A 73 4.31 -6.04 -0.99
N VAL A 74 4.75 -6.78 -2.02
CA VAL A 74 6.00 -7.55 -1.98
C VAL A 74 7.22 -6.65 -1.74
N HIS A 75 7.21 -5.42 -2.24
CA HIS A 75 8.30 -4.47 -2.05
C HIS A 75 8.42 -4.02 -0.59
N MET A 76 7.34 -4.10 0.18
CA MET A 76 7.32 -3.61 1.58
C MET A 76 8.11 -4.52 2.52
N VAL A 77 8.26 -5.80 2.18
CA VAL A 77 9.04 -6.79 2.95
C VAL A 77 10.40 -7.12 2.35
N ASP A 78 10.71 -6.56 1.19
CA ASP A 78 12.00 -6.72 0.52
C ASP A 78 13.10 -5.95 1.28
N SER A 79 14.05 -6.68 1.85
CA SER A 79 15.15 -6.11 2.64
C SER A 79 16.10 -5.24 1.81
N THR A 80 16.15 -5.41 0.50
CA THR A 80 16.99 -4.62 -0.41
C THR A 80 16.27 -3.30 -0.76
N ARG A 81 15.01 -3.39 -1.13
CA ARG A 81 14.21 -2.22 -1.57
C ARG A 81 13.70 -1.38 -0.42
N ASN A 82 13.48 -1.99 0.75
CA ASN A 82 12.83 -1.36 1.89
C ASN A 82 13.60 -1.48 3.21
N ARG A 83 14.92 -1.41 3.11
CA ARG A 83 15.84 -1.54 4.25
C ARG A 83 15.48 -0.60 5.40
N THR A 84 15.16 0.66 5.09
CA THR A 84 14.84 1.69 6.10
C THR A 84 13.63 1.30 6.92
N PHE A 85 12.52 0.90 6.28
CA PHE A 85 11.32 0.44 6.97
C PHE A 85 11.62 -0.75 7.89
N LEU A 86 12.37 -1.75 7.40
CA LEU A 86 12.70 -2.92 8.20
C LEU A 86 13.63 -2.60 9.37
N GLN A 87 14.53 -1.62 9.22
CA GLN A 87 15.35 -1.14 10.34
C GLN A 87 14.50 -0.47 11.43
N LEU A 88 13.45 0.27 11.03
CA LEU A 88 12.51 0.90 11.95
C LEU A 88 11.53 -0.10 12.58
N LEU A 89 11.16 -1.16 11.86
CA LEU A 89 10.22 -2.16 12.34
C LEU A 89 10.88 -3.15 13.31
N ASN A 90 12.03 -3.70 12.94
CA ASN A 90 12.67 -4.79 13.67
C ASN A 90 14.20 -4.73 13.75
N GLY A 91 14.83 -3.66 13.23
CA GLY A 91 16.28 -3.47 13.22
C GLY A 91 16.77 -2.60 14.38
N ASN A 92 17.95 -2.03 14.20
CA ASN A 92 18.66 -1.22 15.21
C ASN A 92 18.02 0.17 15.46
N LYS A 93 17.12 0.60 14.59
CA LYS A 93 16.35 1.87 14.74
C LYS A 93 14.93 1.63 15.24
N ALA A 94 14.59 0.39 15.61
CA ALA A 94 13.25 0.05 16.06
C ALA A 94 12.99 0.59 17.47
N ILE A 95 11.85 1.24 17.62
CA ILE A 95 11.25 1.59 18.90
C ILE A 95 9.91 0.85 19.04
N ARG A 96 9.30 0.92 20.22
CA ARG A 96 7.95 0.42 20.40
C ARG A 96 6.95 1.36 19.75
N TRP A 97 6.37 0.92 18.63
CA TRP A 97 5.32 1.62 17.92
C TRP A 97 3.96 1.36 18.55
N THR A 98 3.01 2.26 18.32
CA THR A 98 1.60 2.09 18.72
C THR A 98 0.88 1.17 17.74
N ALA A 99 1.11 1.36 16.45
CA ALA A 99 0.63 0.49 15.38
C ALA A 99 1.50 0.68 14.12
N LEU A 100 1.44 -0.30 13.23
CA LEU A 100 1.86 -0.21 11.84
C LEU A 100 0.66 0.22 11.00
N LEU A 101 0.79 1.35 10.31
CA LEU A 101 -0.19 1.80 9.32
C LEU A 101 0.26 1.27 7.94
N LEU A 102 -0.61 0.57 7.24
CA LEU A 102 -0.29 -0.09 5.98
C LEU A 102 -1.26 0.32 4.88
N SER A 103 -0.72 0.69 3.72
CA SER A 103 -1.45 0.88 2.47
C SER A 103 -0.84 0.02 1.38
N GLY A 104 -1.60 -0.89 0.81
CA GLY A 104 -1.08 -1.82 -0.20
C GLY A 104 -2.17 -2.62 -0.90
N LEU A 105 -1.76 -3.50 -1.81
CA LEU A 105 -2.57 -4.31 -2.72
C LEU A 105 -3.14 -3.57 -3.94
N GLY A 106 -3.33 -2.25 -3.92
CA GLY A 106 -3.87 -1.52 -5.06
C GLY A 106 -2.97 -1.64 -6.30
N ASN A 107 -1.68 -1.39 -6.14
CA ASN A 107 -0.72 -1.54 -7.24
C ASN A 107 -0.53 -3.01 -7.65
N ASP A 108 -0.58 -3.95 -6.71
CA ASP A 108 -0.53 -5.38 -6.99
C ASP A 108 -1.68 -5.83 -7.90
N VAL A 109 -2.91 -5.37 -7.61
CA VAL A 109 -4.10 -5.62 -8.46
C VAL A 109 -3.93 -4.99 -9.83
N ILE A 110 -3.45 -3.73 -9.90
CA ILE A 110 -3.22 -3.02 -11.15
C ILE A 110 -2.20 -3.77 -12.01
N SER A 111 -1.08 -4.19 -11.43
CA SER A 111 -0.03 -4.95 -12.12
C SER A 111 -0.55 -6.30 -12.61
N ALA A 112 -1.26 -7.03 -11.76
CA ALA A 112 -1.84 -8.34 -12.12
C ALA A 112 -2.94 -8.22 -13.21
N ALA A 113 -3.73 -7.14 -13.19
CA ALA A 113 -4.76 -6.87 -14.20
C ALA A 113 -4.18 -6.55 -15.59
N GLN A 114 -2.92 -6.08 -15.67
CA GLN A 114 -2.25 -5.78 -16.95
C GLN A 114 -1.80 -7.02 -17.73
N SER A 115 -1.92 -8.22 -17.16
CA SER A 115 -1.62 -9.46 -17.89
C SER A 115 -2.47 -9.57 -19.15
N ALA A 116 -1.87 -10.01 -20.26
CA ALA A 116 -2.56 -10.08 -21.54
C ALA A 116 -3.67 -11.17 -21.52
N PRO A 117 -4.77 -10.99 -22.29
CA PRO A 117 -5.81 -12.01 -22.43
C PRO A 117 -5.32 -13.38 -22.93
N SER A 118 -4.18 -13.40 -23.66
CA SER A 118 -3.54 -14.62 -24.16
C SER A 118 -2.73 -15.39 -23.10
N GLU A 119 -2.46 -14.79 -21.95
CA GLU A 119 -1.75 -15.47 -20.86
C GLU A 119 -2.56 -16.64 -20.31
N PRO A 120 -1.92 -17.67 -19.73
CA PRO A 120 -2.61 -18.76 -19.05
C PRO A 120 -3.56 -18.24 -17.95
N PRO A 121 -4.71 -18.92 -17.71
CA PRO A 121 -5.70 -18.48 -16.72
C PRO A 121 -5.14 -18.16 -15.34
N ALA A 122 -4.14 -18.89 -14.87
CA ALA A 122 -3.51 -18.66 -13.56
C ALA A 122 -2.61 -17.43 -13.52
N ARG A 123 -2.32 -16.77 -14.66
CA ARG A 123 -1.48 -15.57 -14.76
C ARG A 123 -2.25 -14.29 -15.03
N ARG A 124 -3.58 -14.34 -15.07
CA ARG A 124 -4.41 -13.18 -15.37
C ARG A 124 -5.62 -13.12 -14.44
N LEU A 125 -5.99 -11.92 -13.99
CA LEU A 125 -7.15 -11.74 -13.10
C LEU A 125 -8.48 -11.80 -13.84
N MET A 126 -8.50 -11.49 -15.13
CA MET A 126 -9.74 -11.38 -15.90
C MET A 126 -9.87 -12.51 -16.91
N ALA A 127 -11.13 -12.87 -17.22
CA ALA A 127 -11.48 -13.85 -18.26
C ALA A 127 -11.72 -13.10 -19.58
N PRO A 128 -11.11 -13.53 -20.71
CA PRO A 128 -11.41 -12.97 -22.02
C PRO A 128 -12.85 -13.35 -22.45
N VAL A 129 -13.42 -12.58 -23.37
CA VAL A 129 -14.82 -12.69 -23.83
C VAL A 129 -15.24 -14.15 -24.10
N ALA A 130 -14.38 -14.95 -24.76
CA ALA A 130 -14.65 -16.34 -25.08
C ALA A 130 -14.80 -17.27 -23.86
N GLN A 131 -14.42 -16.81 -22.67
CA GLN A 131 -14.48 -17.57 -21.42
C GLN A 131 -15.49 -16.99 -20.42
N TRP A 132 -16.23 -15.95 -20.80
CA TRP A 132 -17.21 -15.36 -19.90
C TRP A 132 -18.31 -16.34 -19.54
N GLY A 133 -18.66 -16.40 -18.26
CA GLY A 133 -19.80 -17.16 -17.76
C GLY A 133 -21.15 -16.50 -18.10
N PRO A 134 -22.25 -17.03 -17.53
CA PRO A 134 -23.60 -16.52 -17.78
C PRO A 134 -23.73 -15.02 -17.46
N ALA A 135 -24.63 -14.33 -18.16
CA ALA A 135 -24.97 -12.94 -17.85
C ALA A 135 -25.58 -12.83 -16.43
N GLY A 136 -25.43 -11.66 -15.82
CA GLY A 136 -26.05 -11.36 -14.51
C GLY A 136 -25.12 -11.49 -13.29
N SER A 137 -23.88 -11.95 -13.46
CA SER A 137 -22.90 -11.98 -12.37
C SER A 137 -21.59 -11.29 -12.78
N ALA A 138 -21.06 -10.41 -11.93
CA ALA A 138 -19.75 -9.80 -12.14
C ALA A 138 -18.62 -10.86 -12.14
N ALA A 139 -18.80 -11.99 -11.46
CA ALA A 139 -17.85 -13.10 -11.44
C ALA A 139 -17.57 -13.69 -12.83
N ARG A 140 -18.46 -13.45 -13.82
CA ARG A 140 -18.23 -13.89 -15.22
C ARG A 140 -16.96 -13.33 -15.85
N TYR A 141 -16.50 -12.18 -15.34
CA TYR A 141 -15.31 -11.50 -15.86
C TYR A 141 -14.02 -11.93 -15.17
N ILE A 142 -14.09 -12.77 -14.16
CA ILE A 142 -12.97 -13.18 -13.32
C ILE A 142 -12.34 -14.48 -13.86
N SER A 143 -11.01 -14.50 -13.92
CA SER A 143 -10.26 -15.75 -14.06
C SER A 143 -10.06 -16.35 -12.68
N GLU A 144 -10.89 -17.32 -12.31
CA GLU A 144 -10.81 -17.97 -10.99
C GLU A 144 -9.41 -18.51 -10.64
N PRO A 145 -8.69 -19.22 -11.56
CA PRO A 145 -7.33 -19.67 -11.27
C PRO A 145 -6.37 -18.50 -11.03
N GLY A 146 -6.51 -17.40 -11.76
CA GLY A 146 -5.65 -16.23 -11.61
C GLY A 146 -5.94 -15.47 -10.33
N TRP A 147 -7.21 -15.34 -9.95
CA TRP A 147 -7.59 -14.73 -8.69
C TRP A 147 -7.10 -15.54 -7.49
N SER A 148 -7.24 -16.88 -7.52
CA SER A 148 -6.71 -17.77 -6.50
C SER A 148 -5.18 -17.65 -6.36
N ALA A 149 -4.47 -17.54 -7.48
CA ALA A 149 -3.01 -17.34 -7.47
C ALA A 149 -2.64 -15.98 -6.87
N PHE A 150 -3.37 -14.91 -7.22
CA PHE A 150 -3.17 -13.57 -6.67
C PHE A 150 -3.43 -13.55 -5.15
N GLU A 151 -4.52 -14.17 -4.71
CA GLU A 151 -4.85 -14.26 -3.28
C GLU A 151 -3.79 -15.04 -2.50
N ALA A 152 -3.30 -16.15 -3.04
CA ALA A 152 -2.22 -16.92 -2.42
C ALA A 152 -0.93 -16.10 -2.30
N HIS A 153 -0.59 -15.33 -3.35
CA HIS A 153 0.55 -14.40 -3.33
C HIS A 153 0.37 -13.33 -2.24
N ALA A 154 -0.78 -12.66 -2.20
CA ALA A 154 -1.07 -11.63 -1.21
C ALA A 154 -0.98 -12.18 0.23
N ARG A 155 -1.56 -13.37 0.49
CA ARG A 155 -1.47 -14.04 1.80
C ARG A 155 -0.02 -14.33 2.19
N GLU A 156 0.80 -14.79 1.26
CA GLU A 156 2.22 -15.07 1.53
C GLU A 156 2.99 -13.79 1.88
N VAL A 157 2.77 -12.69 1.16
CA VAL A 157 3.45 -11.42 1.46
C VAL A 157 3.01 -10.87 2.82
N PHE A 158 1.71 -10.95 3.17
CA PHE A 158 1.26 -10.60 4.52
C PHE A 158 1.89 -11.49 5.59
N ARG A 159 2.04 -12.80 5.33
CA ARG A 159 2.73 -13.71 6.24
C ARG A 159 4.19 -13.28 6.46
N LEU A 160 4.89 -12.89 5.41
CA LEU A 160 6.27 -12.37 5.50
C LEU A 160 6.32 -11.06 6.31
N LEU A 161 5.36 -10.16 6.13
CA LEU A 161 5.26 -8.93 6.91
C LEU A 161 5.04 -9.22 8.40
N LEU A 162 4.17 -10.17 8.74
CA LEU A 162 3.95 -10.60 10.12
C LEU A 162 5.22 -11.21 10.73
N LEU A 163 5.94 -12.03 9.99
CA LEU A 163 7.22 -12.58 10.43
C LEU A 163 8.26 -11.49 10.65
N ALA A 164 8.33 -10.50 9.75
CA ALA A 164 9.23 -9.36 9.90
C ALA A 164 8.87 -8.55 11.16
N ARG A 165 7.58 -8.26 11.40
CA ARG A 165 7.09 -7.59 12.62
C ARG A 165 7.51 -8.34 13.89
N ASP A 166 7.33 -9.66 13.89
CA ASP A 166 7.50 -10.50 15.07
C ASP A 166 8.94 -10.96 15.30
N LYS A 167 9.87 -10.58 14.42
CA LYS A 167 11.29 -10.97 14.47
C LYS A 167 11.97 -10.56 15.77
N THR A 168 11.59 -9.41 16.35
CA THR A 168 12.12 -8.91 17.62
C THR A 168 11.01 -8.73 18.65
N VAL A 169 11.40 -8.70 19.93
CA VAL A 169 10.42 -8.52 21.02
C VAL A 169 9.80 -7.13 21.04
N VAL A 170 10.48 -6.13 20.47
CA VAL A 170 10.09 -4.71 20.54
C VAL A 170 8.72 -4.48 19.91
N ASN A 171 8.47 -5.06 18.72
CA ASN A 171 7.24 -4.86 17.96
C ASN A 171 6.47 -6.16 17.70
N ARG A 172 6.78 -7.23 18.45
CA ARG A 172 6.02 -8.48 18.37
C ARG A 172 4.57 -8.25 18.73
N GLY A 173 3.66 -8.72 17.86
CA GLY A 173 2.23 -8.53 18.03
C GLY A 173 1.74 -7.09 17.85
N LEU A 174 2.57 -6.19 17.29
CA LEU A 174 2.18 -4.82 16.97
C LEU A 174 0.90 -4.83 16.12
N PRO A 175 -0.15 -4.07 16.49
CA PRO A 175 -1.33 -3.95 15.65
C PRO A 175 -0.99 -3.41 14.24
N ILE A 176 -1.61 -3.98 13.22
CA ILE A 176 -1.53 -3.48 11.85
C ILE A 176 -2.89 -2.92 11.47
N VAL A 177 -2.91 -1.67 11.06
CA VAL A 177 -4.10 -0.98 10.55
C VAL A 177 -3.95 -0.86 9.04
N LEU A 178 -4.85 -1.51 8.32
CA LEU A 178 -4.92 -1.50 6.86
C LEU A 178 -6.23 -0.83 6.45
N HIS A 179 -6.18 0.10 5.49
CA HIS A 179 -7.39 0.61 4.86
C HIS A 179 -7.85 -0.33 3.73
N THR A 180 -9.14 -0.32 3.46
CA THR A 180 -9.72 -0.99 2.29
C THR A 180 -9.88 0.00 1.14
N TYR A 181 -9.95 -0.51 -0.08
CA TYR A 181 -10.27 0.28 -1.27
C TYR A 181 -11.79 0.26 -1.48
N ASP A 182 -12.32 1.39 -1.92
CA ASP A 182 -13.71 1.48 -2.39
C ASP A 182 -13.85 0.86 -3.79
N ILE A 183 -15.08 0.68 -4.25
CA ILE A 183 -15.38 0.19 -5.59
C ILE A 183 -14.88 1.23 -6.61
N MET A 184 -13.89 0.83 -7.39
CA MET A 184 -13.31 1.69 -8.42
C MET A 184 -13.99 1.46 -9.76
N THR A 185 -14.46 2.53 -10.40
CA THR A 185 -14.92 2.50 -11.79
C THR A 185 -13.75 2.88 -12.71
N PRO A 186 -13.24 1.95 -13.54
CA PRO A 186 -12.20 2.26 -14.51
C PRO A 186 -12.68 3.33 -15.51
N ARG A 187 -11.90 4.39 -15.69
CA ARG A 187 -12.21 5.49 -16.61
C ARG A 187 -11.07 5.72 -17.58
N ASN A 188 -11.38 6.03 -18.84
CA ASN A 188 -10.39 6.44 -19.83
C ASN A 188 -10.01 7.92 -19.63
N ALA A 189 -9.48 8.22 -18.47
CA ALA A 189 -9.03 9.56 -18.12
C ALA A 189 -7.79 9.48 -17.24
N PRO A 190 -6.81 10.38 -17.43
CA PRO A 190 -5.68 10.47 -16.52
C PRO A 190 -6.15 10.91 -15.12
N ALA A 191 -5.48 10.43 -14.10
CA ALA A 191 -5.68 10.88 -12.72
C ALA A 191 -4.87 12.17 -12.41
N GLY A 192 -4.00 12.56 -13.32
CA GLY A 192 -3.15 13.74 -13.28
C GLY A 192 -2.09 13.63 -14.38
N PRO A 193 -1.22 14.63 -14.57
CA PRO A 193 -0.15 14.59 -15.57
C PRO A 193 0.76 13.38 -15.35
N GLY A 194 0.81 12.49 -16.33
CA GLY A 194 1.62 11.26 -16.27
C GLY A 194 1.04 10.13 -15.41
N PHE A 195 -0.17 10.28 -14.83
CA PHE A 195 -0.81 9.28 -14.01
C PHE A 195 -2.07 8.72 -14.66
N GLY A 196 -2.19 7.38 -14.71
CA GLY A 196 -3.35 6.68 -15.27
C GLY A 196 -3.43 6.73 -16.81
N PRO A 197 -4.51 6.20 -17.36
CA PRO A 197 -5.55 5.40 -16.71
C PRO A 197 -5.05 4.00 -16.33
N TRP A 198 -5.07 3.68 -15.04
CA TRP A 198 -4.42 2.44 -14.55
C TRP A 198 -5.16 1.15 -14.96
N LEU A 199 -6.45 1.05 -14.63
CA LEU A 199 -7.24 -0.16 -14.88
C LEU A 199 -7.97 -0.14 -16.22
N TYR A 200 -8.29 1.03 -16.79
CA TYR A 200 -9.12 1.14 -17.98
C TYR A 200 -8.54 0.36 -19.16
N LYS A 201 -7.26 0.53 -19.45
CA LYS A 201 -6.61 -0.17 -20.58
C LYS A 201 -6.66 -1.68 -20.39
N ALA A 202 -6.47 -2.14 -19.16
CA ALA A 202 -6.52 -3.55 -18.82
C ALA A 202 -7.94 -4.13 -19.03
N VAL A 203 -8.95 -3.55 -18.41
CA VAL A 203 -10.34 -4.05 -18.55
C VAL A 203 -10.83 -3.98 -20.00
N ASN A 204 -10.48 -2.91 -20.72
CA ASN A 204 -10.83 -2.77 -22.14
C ASN A 204 -10.18 -3.85 -23.03
N ALA A 205 -8.94 -4.27 -22.72
CA ALA A 205 -8.27 -5.36 -23.44
C ALA A 205 -9.01 -6.70 -23.30
N TYR A 206 -9.77 -6.87 -22.23
CA TYR A 206 -10.61 -8.05 -21.98
C TYR A 206 -12.05 -7.90 -22.48
N GLY A 207 -12.42 -6.76 -23.07
CA GLY A 207 -13.75 -6.46 -23.57
C GLY A 207 -14.78 -6.09 -22.48
N ILE A 208 -14.32 -5.70 -21.30
CA ILE A 208 -15.12 -5.31 -20.14
C ILE A 208 -15.36 -3.81 -20.15
#